data_3d5ce18da1d4ee94f4b6dedecd683485
#
_entry.id   3d5ce18da1d4ee94f4b6dedecd683485
#
_cell.length_a   1.000
_cell.length_b   1.000
_cell.length_c   1.000
_cell.angle_alpha   90.00
_cell.angle_beta   90.00
_cell.angle_gamma   90.00
#
_symmetry.space_group_name_H-M   'P 1'
#
loop_
_entity.id
_entity.type
_entity.pdbx_description
1 polymer ?
#
loop_
_entity_poly.entity_id
_entity_poly.type
_entity_poly.pdbx_seq_one_letter_code
_entity_poly.pdbx_strand_id
1 'polypeptide(L)'
;MIAHGISGTIKWTLDDKGTLLFEPVDGKEGTFEKSKVLEFSDDWKGYEWNKYSKSIKEIKSTGKINLAENASYMFYGCSSLISLKGLKDWNTNNAIDLSSMFDCCFHLVNLDDLKDWDTSNVKDMSNLFHFNQSLRNLHSLKNWNTQNVVNMNSMFSDCSSLTNLAGLKDWNTDNVLTMNFVFYNCSSLTNLDGIKKWDTSNVRSMSFMFSGCSSLTNLSGLKDWNTSNVVDMFYMFYHCSSLASIEELKDWDTSHVTTMEAMFGSCLSLTNLNGFQNWNIDKVIDRSSVFRNCLDVVLFS
;
A
#
# COMPACT_ATOMS: atom_id res chain seq x y z
N MET A 1 19.44 -2.79 -28.44
CA MET A 1 19.05 -1.57 -27.72
C MET A 1 17.74 -1.07 -28.30
N ILE A 2 16.71 -0.90 -27.49
CA ILE A 2 15.40 -0.42 -27.90
C ILE A 2 15.31 1.10 -27.73
N ALA A 3 15.79 1.61 -26.59
CA ALA A 3 15.72 3.01 -26.23
C ALA A 3 16.87 3.42 -25.30
N HIS A 4 17.12 4.69 -25.21
CA HIS A 4 18.09 5.30 -24.30
C HIS A 4 17.76 6.77 -24.06
N GLY A 5 18.33 7.35 -23.01
CA GLY A 5 18.17 8.75 -22.65
C GLY A 5 18.99 9.13 -21.43
N ILE A 6 18.70 10.33 -20.91
CA ILE A 6 19.33 10.87 -19.71
C ILE A 6 18.24 11.41 -18.79
N SER A 7 18.35 11.12 -17.49
CA SER A 7 17.52 11.70 -16.43
C SER A 7 18.45 12.26 -15.35
N GLY A 8 18.49 13.58 -15.21
CA GLY A 8 19.46 14.26 -14.38
C GLY A 8 20.91 13.97 -14.84
N THR A 9 21.70 13.33 -13.99
CA THR A 9 23.06 12.89 -14.32
C THR A 9 23.18 11.36 -14.49
N ILE A 10 22.04 10.69 -14.74
CA ILE A 10 21.94 9.25 -15.00
C ILE A 10 21.62 9.03 -16.48
N LYS A 11 22.46 8.26 -17.14
CA LYS A 11 22.20 7.67 -18.46
C LYS A 11 21.40 6.39 -18.27
N TRP A 12 20.36 6.17 -19.07
CA TRP A 12 19.59 4.94 -19.07
C TRP A 12 19.56 4.32 -20.48
N THR A 13 19.52 3.00 -20.51
CA THR A 13 19.38 2.22 -21.74
C THR A 13 18.44 1.06 -21.52
N LEU A 14 17.62 0.73 -22.52
CA LEU A 14 16.75 -0.44 -22.54
C LEU A 14 17.16 -1.35 -23.71
N ASP A 15 17.48 -2.60 -23.40
CA ASP A 15 17.82 -3.60 -24.42
C ASP A 15 16.59 -4.39 -24.89
N ASP A 16 16.79 -5.24 -25.92
CA ASP A 16 15.76 -6.08 -26.52
C ASP A 16 15.35 -7.29 -25.64
N LYS A 17 16.10 -7.54 -24.56
CA LYS A 17 15.75 -8.56 -23.54
C LYS A 17 14.87 -8.01 -22.43
N GLY A 18 14.69 -6.69 -22.36
CA GLY A 18 13.92 -6.00 -21.32
C GLY A 18 14.77 -5.57 -20.13
N THR A 19 16.10 -5.49 -20.27
CA THR A 19 16.98 -4.95 -19.23
C THR A 19 17.00 -3.43 -19.30
N LEU A 20 16.53 -2.76 -18.25
CA LEU A 20 16.70 -1.33 -18.04
C LEU A 20 17.97 -1.09 -17.20
N LEU A 21 19.00 -0.54 -17.82
CA LEU A 21 20.28 -0.24 -17.20
C LEU A 21 20.42 1.25 -16.91
N PHE A 22 20.83 1.58 -15.68
CA PHE A 22 21.14 2.94 -15.23
C PHE A 22 22.64 3.08 -14.94
N GLU A 23 23.25 4.15 -15.44
CA GLU A 23 24.67 4.42 -15.29
C GLU A 23 24.87 5.93 -15.07
N PRO A 24 25.70 6.36 -14.09
CA PRO A 24 26.11 7.76 -13.98
C PRO A 24 26.81 8.22 -15.27
N VAL A 25 26.54 9.45 -15.71
CA VAL A 25 27.13 10.02 -16.93
C VAL A 25 28.67 10.07 -16.82
N ASP A 26 29.19 10.35 -15.61
CA ASP A 26 30.63 10.38 -15.34
C ASP A 26 31.23 9.01 -14.96
N GLY A 27 30.39 7.96 -14.92
CA GLY A 27 30.75 6.60 -14.54
C GLY A 27 30.96 6.37 -13.03
N LYS A 28 30.76 7.37 -12.18
CA LYS A 28 31.04 7.28 -10.73
C LYS A 28 29.77 7.44 -9.88
N GLU A 29 29.16 8.61 -9.93
CA GLU A 29 27.98 8.96 -9.13
C GLU A 29 26.99 9.78 -9.95
N GLY A 30 25.70 9.52 -9.78
CA GLY A 30 24.67 10.26 -10.48
C GLY A 30 23.39 10.37 -9.66
N THR A 31 22.58 11.36 -10.00
CA THR A 31 21.28 11.64 -9.38
C THR A 31 20.22 11.75 -10.47
N PHE A 32 19.07 11.10 -10.25
CA PHE A 32 17.92 11.24 -11.13
C PHE A 32 17.35 12.65 -11.09
N GLU A 33 16.74 13.05 -12.20
CA GLU A 33 15.83 14.18 -12.22
C GLU A 33 14.57 13.82 -11.40
N LYS A 34 13.97 14.82 -10.73
CA LYS A 34 12.69 14.63 -10.03
C LYS A 34 11.60 14.20 -11.00
N SER A 35 10.68 13.37 -10.55
CA SER A 35 9.47 13.04 -11.30
C SER A 35 8.73 14.32 -11.72
N LYS A 36 8.27 14.35 -12.96
CA LYS A 36 7.51 15.48 -13.54
C LYS A 36 6.02 15.18 -13.62
N VAL A 37 5.55 14.14 -12.96
CA VAL A 37 4.13 13.83 -12.92
C VAL A 37 3.41 14.95 -12.17
N LEU A 38 2.72 15.80 -12.94
CA LEU A 38 1.75 16.76 -12.43
C LEU A 38 0.40 16.06 -12.42
N GLU A 39 -0.34 16.20 -11.32
CA GLU A 39 -1.64 15.60 -11.10
C GLU A 39 -2.54 15.67 -12.34
N PHE A 40 -3.10 14.51 -12.78
CA PHE A 40 -4.23 14.36 -13.68
C PHE A 40 -4.23 15.23 -14.96
N SER A 41 -3.14 15.29 -15.69
CA SER A 41 -3.18 15.81 -17.06
C SER A 41 -3.13 14.66 -18.07
N ASP A 42 -3.86 14.78 -19.19
CA ASP A 42 -3.82 13.82 -20.31
C ASP A 42 -2.40 13.66 -20.90
N ASP A 43 -1.50 14.61 -20.58
CA ASP A 43 -0.08 14.55 -20.88
C ASP A 43 0.70 13.88 -19.74
N TRP A 44 0.63 12.56 -19.64
CA TRP A 44 1.49 11.77 -18.75
C TRP A 44 2.97 12.05 -19.02
N LYS A 45 3.64 12.74 -18.08
CA LYS A 45 5.07 13.07 -18.15
C LYS A 45 5.86 12.40 -17.04
N GLY A 46 5.68 11.10 -16.85
CA GLY A 46 6.57 10.28 -16.03
C GLY A 46 7.99 10.22 -16.59
N TYR A 47 8.79 9.34 -16.10
CA TYR A 47 10.12 9.11 -16.64
C TYR A 47 10.05 8.60 -18.08
N GLU A 48 11.02 8.95 -18.91
CA GLU A 48 11.01 8.63 -20.35
C GLU A 48 10.92 7.12 -20.64
N TRP A 49 11.49 6.27 -19.78
CA TRP A 49 11.41 4.81 -19.92
C TRP A 49 10.01 4.24 -19.62
N ASN A 50 9.12 4.98 -18.96
CA ASN A 50 7.74 4.52 -18.72
C ASN A 50 6.97 4.24 -20.02
N LYS A 51 7.36 4.86 -21.15
CA LYS A 51 6.81 4.54 -22.47
C LYS A 51 7.05 3.08 -22.87
N TYR A 52 8.04 2.43 -22.26
CA TYR A 52 8.45 1.06 -22.50
C TYR A 52 8.18 0.14 -21.30
N SER A 53 7.41 0.59 -20.32
CA SER A 53 7.17 -0.10 -19.04
C SER A 53 6.81 -1.58 -19.21
N LYS A 54 5.94 -1.92 -20.17
CA LYS A 54 5.52 -3.30 -20.44
C LYS A 54 6.66 -4.20 -20.95
N SER A 55 7.75 -3.64 -21.46
CA SER A 55 8.91 -4.37 -21.94
C SER A 55 10.00 -4.54 -20.88
N ILE A 56 9.96 -3.78 -19.79
CA ILE A 56 10.96 -3.82 -18.72
C ILE A 56 10.74 -5.06 -17.86
N LYS A 57 11.74 -5.95 -17.80
CA LYS A 57 11.72 -7.19 -17.04
C LYS A 57 12.67 -7.19 -15.84
N GLU A 58 13.82 -6.51 -15.98
CA GLU A 58 14.79 -6.37 -14.92
C GLU A 58 15.41 -4.98 -14.91
N ILE A 59 15.85 -4.55 -13.74
CA ILE A 59 16.58 -3.30 -13.55
C ILE A 59 18.02 -3.63 -13.16
N LYS A 60 18.97 -2.96 -13.79
CA LYS A 60 20.39 -2.99 -13.45
C LYS A 60 20.92 -1.60 -13.25
N SER A 61 21.96 -1.47 -12.44
CA SER A 61 22.70 -0.22 -12.29
C SER A 61 24.19 -0.47 -12.14
N THR A 62 24.97 0.53 -12.49
CA THR A 62 26.42 0.61 -12.23
C THR A 62 26.72 1.94 -11.56
N GLY A 63 27.83 2.03 -10.83
CA GLY A 63 28.21 3.23 -10.10
C GLY A 63 27.26 3.52 -8.91
N LYS A 64 27.45 4.68 -8.32
CA LYS A 64 26.61 5.15 -7.22
C LYS A 64 25.40 5.93 -7.76
N ILE A 65 24.23 5.47 -7.44
CA ILE A 65 22.96 6.07 -7.87
C ILE A 65 22.28 6.74 -6.68
N ASN A 66 21.91 8.00 -6.81
CA ASN A 66 21.12 8.73 -5.84
C ASN A 66 19.68 8.91 -6.35
N LEU A 67 18.71 8.56 -5.52
CA LEU A 67 17.31 8.83 -5.81
C LEU A 67 17.00 10.32 -5.63
N ALA A 68 16.11 10.86 -6.44
CA ALA A 68 15.62 12.22 -6.28
C ALA A 68 14.65 12.32 -5.09
N GLU A 69 14.41 13.54 -4.59
CA GLU A 69 13.41 13.80 -3.54
C GLU A 69 12.01 13.31 -3.94
N ASN A 70 11.62 13.54 -5.18
CA ASN A 70 10.40 12.98 -5.77
C ASN A 70 10.79 11.91 -6.80
N ALA A 71 10.52 10.66 -6.47
CA ALA A 71 10.71 9.49 -7.32
C ALA A 71 9.39 8.79 -7.65
N SER A 72 8.27 9.51 -7.50
CA SER A 72 6.94 8.98 -7.80
C SER A 72 6.86 8.45 -9.24
N TYR A 73 6.11 7.37 -9.43
CA TYR A 73 5.87 6.74 -10.73
C TYR A 73 7.12 6.22 -11.47
N MET A 74 8.29 6.13 -10.84
CA MET A 74 9.55 5.80 -11.54
C MET A 74 9.46 4.50 -12.34
N PHE A 75 8.82 3.46 -11.82
CA PHE A 75 8.62 2.15 -12.47
C PHE A 75 7.14 1.82 -12.65
N TYR A 76 6.29 2.83 -12.68
CA TYR A 76 4.85 2.66 -12.88
C TYR A 76 4.56 1.86 -14.14
N GLY A 77 3.67 0.88 -14.02
CA GLY A 77 3.21 0.06 -15.15
C GLY A 77 4.26 -0.90 -15.70
N CYS A 78 5.38 -1.12 -14.99
CA CYS A 78 6.38 -2.12 -15.38
C CYS A 78 5.82 -3.54 -15.16
N SER A 79 4.76 -3.86 -15.90
CA SER A 79 3.96 -5.06 -15.71
C SER A 79 4.71 -6.38 -15.91
N SER A 80 5.84 -6.36 -16.61
CA SER A 80 6.71 -7.52 -16.83
C SER A 80 7.90 -7.58 -15.87
N LEU A 81 8.03 -6.62 -14.93
CA LEU A 81 9.17 -6.51 -14.02
C LEU A 81 9.18 -7.66 -13.00
N ILE A 82 10.30 -8.40 -12.96
CA ILE A 82 10.49 -9.55 -12.07
C ILE A 82 11.70 -9.41 -11.14
N SER A 83 12.62 -8.48 -11.40
CA SER A 83 13.86 -8.33 -10.65
C SER A 83 14.22 -6.87 -10.40
N LEU A 84 14.49 -6.56 -9.13
CA LEU A 84 14.90 -5.24 -8.63
C LEU A 84 16.39 -5.18 -8.29
N LYS A 85 17.22 -6.16 -8.70
CA LYS A 85 18.63 -6.30 -8.29
C LYS A 85 19.48 -5.04 -8.48
N GLY A 86 19.16 -4.24 -9.49
CA GLY A 86 19.85 -2.98 -9.75
C GLY A 86 19.56 -1.88 -8.73
N LEU A 87 18.55 -2.04 -7.86
CA LEU A 87 18.13 -1.02 -6.90
C LEU A 87 18.78 -1.18 -5.51
N LYS A 88 19.45 -2.33 -5.27
CA LYS A 88 19.92 -2.71 -3.93
C LYS A 88 20.84 -1.68 -3.29
N ASP A 89 21.75 -1.10 -4.08
CA ASP A 89 22.79 -0.21 -3.59
C ASP A 89 22.50 1.27 -3.89
N TRP A 90 21.23 1.60 -4.21
CA TRP A 90 20.86 2.98 -4.44
C TRP A 90 20.82 3.78 -3.13
N ASN A 91 21.32 5.00 -3.18
CA ASN A 91 21.18 5.94 -2.08
C ASN A 91 19.79 6.60 -2.13
N THR A 92 18.95 6.29 -1.15
CA THR A 92 17.55 6.71 -1.08
C THR A 92 17.28 7.74 0.01
N ASN A 93 18.32 8.19 0.73
CA ASN A 93 18.19 9.09 1.88
C ASN A 93 17.53 10.45 1.58
N ASN A 94 17.50 10.88 0.33
CA ASN A 94 16.85 12.13 -0.08
C ASN A 94 15.38 11.95 -0.50
N ALA A 95 14.89 10.71 -0.62
CA ALA A 95 13.54 10.45 -1.08
C ALA A 95 12.50 10.95 -0.08
N ILE A 96 11.54 11.75 -0.55
CA ILE A 96 10.41 12.28 0.21
C ILE A 96 9.11 11.67 -0.32
N ASP A 97 9.03 11.46 -1.63
CA ASP A 97 7.85 10.94 -2.32
C ASP A 97 8.21 9.72 -3.16
N LEU A 98 7.66 8.56 -2.76
CA LEU A 98 7.77 7.27 -3.46
C LEU A 98 6.40 6.82 -4.01
N SER A 99 5.41 7.71 -4.07
CA SER A 99 4.05 7.36 -4.49
C SER A 99 4.03 6.71 -5.87
N SER A 100 3.27 5.64 -6.02
CA SER A 100 3.11 4.86 -7.26
C SER A 100 4.42 4.37 -7.91
N MET A 101 5.55 4.35 -7.18
CA MET A 101 6.85 4.02 -7.79
C MET A 101 6.87 2.63 -8.43
N PHE A 102 6.20 1.64 -7.84
CA PHE A 102 6.08 0.27 -8.36
C PHE A 102 4.61 -0.12 -8.61
N ASP A 103 3.73 0.85 -8.81
CA ASP A 103 2.33 0.60 -9.11
C ASP A 103 2.19 -0.19 -10.43
N CYS A 104 1.30 -1.17 -10.47
CA CYS A 104 1.08 -2.07 -11.61
C CYS A 104 2.30 -2.93 -12.04
N CYS A 105 3.18 -3.28 -11.10
CA CYS A 105 4.27 -4.24 -11.34
C CYS A 105 3.78 -5.68 -11.06
N PHE A 106 2.84 -6.17 -11.88
CA PHE A 106 2.05 -7.39 -11.64
C PHE A 106 2.87 -8.66 -11.37
N HIS A 107 4.09 -8.75 -11.91
CA HIS A 107 4.95 -9.94 -11.81
C HIS A 107 6.04 -9.82 -10.74
N LEU A 108 6.04 -8.76 -9.95
CA LEU A 108 7.00 -8.59 -8.86
C LEU A 108 6.66 -9.53 -7.70
N VAL A 109 7.58 -10.46 -7.40
CA VAL A 109 7.34 -11.56 -6.44
C VAL A 109 7.86 -11.25 -5.05
N ASN A 110 8.97 -10.51 -4.93
CA ASN A 110 9.60 -10.13 -3.68
C ASN A 110 10.25 -8.75 -3.77
N LEU A 111 10.59 -8.19 -2.61
CA LEU A 111 11.16 -6.85 -2.45
C LEU A 111 12.55 -6.90 -1.80
N ASP A 112 13.28 -8.02 -1.93
CA ASP A 112 14.53 -8.28 -1.18
C ASP A 112 15.62 -7.26 -1.47
N ASP A 113 15.63 -6.72 -2.66
CA ASP A 113 16.60 -5.71 -3.09
C ASP A 113 16.29 -4.29 -2.55
N LEU A 114 15.14 -4.09 -1.91
CA LEU A 114 14.75 -2.82 -1.27
C LEU A 114 14.95 -2.82 0.26
N LYS A 115 15.44 -3.92 0.84
CA LYS A 115 15.47 -4.12 2.30
C LYS A 115 16.36 -3.11 3.05
N ASP A 116 17.37 -2.58 2.39
CA ASP A 116 18.38 -1.67 2.96
C ASP A 116 18.13 -0.21 2.54
N TRP A 117 17.00 0.10 1.89
CA TRP A 117 16.64 1.46 1.54
C TRP A 117 16.44 2.32 2.79
N ASP A 118 17.05 3.49 2.83
CA ASP A 118 16.75 4.52 3.82
C ASP A 118 15.48 5.26 3.44
N THR A 119 14.41 5.01 4.20
CA THR A 119 13.09 5.62 4.01
C THR A 119 12.79 6.68 5.06
N SER A 120 13.79 7.09 5.86
CA SER A 120 13.59 7.97 7.02
C SER A 120 13.03 9.35 6.68
N ASN A 121 13.18 9.83 5.46
CA ASN A 121 12.65 11.11 5.00
C ASN A 121 11.37 11.00 4.18
N VAL A 122 10.89 9.77 3.91
CA VAL A 122 9.71 9.55 3.07
C VAL A 122 8.44 9.98 3.81
N LYS A 123 7.61 10.76 3.11
CA LYS A 123 6.31 11.24 3.59
C LYS A 123 5.13 10.63 2.84
N ASP A 124 5.30 10.33 1.56
CA ASP A 124 4.25 9.75 0.73
C ASP A 124 4.67 8.39 0.18
N MET A 125 3.91 7.35 0.55
CA MET A 125 4.02 5.98 0.08
C MET A 125 2.72 5.50 -0.57
N SER A 126 1.83 6.43 -0.97
CA SER A 126 0.56 6.07 -1.58
C SER A 126 0.76 5.29 -2.89
N ASN A 127 -0.05 4.26 -3.08
CA ASN A 127 0.01 3.36 -4.25
C ASN A 127 1.39 2.72 -4.52
N LEU A 128 2.34 2.75 -3.58
CA LEU A 128 3.73 2.35 -3.83
C LEU A 128 3.84 0.94 -4.44
N PHE A 129 3.03 -0.01 -3.97
CA PHE A 129 2.96 -1.38 -4.47
C PHE A 129 1.54 -1.77 -4.92
N HIS A 130 0.73 -0.78 -5.32
CA HIS A 130 -0.62 -1.02 -5.83
C HIS A 130 -0.59 -1.97 -7.05
N PHE A 131 -1.55 -2.89 -7.16
CA PHE A 131 -1.62 -3.95 -8.18
C PHE A 131 -0.38 -4.88 -8.30
N ASN A 132 0.39 -5.07 -7.23
CA ASN A 132 1.46 -6.07 -7.22
C ASN A 132 0.91 -7.47 -6.90
N GLN A 133 0.16 -8.03 -7.85
CA GLN A 133 -0.64 -9.25 -7.66
C GLN A 133 0.18 -10.50 -7.33
N SER A 134 1.47 -10.55 -7.70
CA SER A 134 2.36 -11.68 -7.44
C SER A 134 3.14 -11.56 -6.12
N LEU A 135 3.01 -10.43 -5.41
CA LEU A 135 3.73 -10.18 -4.16
C LEU A 135 3.13 -11.02 -3.02
N ARG A 136 3.96 -11.88 -2.39
CA ARG A 136 3.48 -12.86 -1.41
C ARG A 136 3.71 -12.48 0.03
N ASN A 137 4.75 -11.70 0.32
CA ASN A 137 5.10 -11.25 1.66
C ASN A 137 5.85 -9.92 1.62
N LEU A 138 5.92 -9.25 2.79
CA LEU A 138 6.53 -7.94 2.97
C LEU A 138 7.76 -7.99 3.87
N HIS A 139 8.37 -9.17 4.07
CA HIS A 139 9.44 -9.37 5.04
C HIS A 139 10.64 -8.43 4.83
N SER A 140 10.94 -8.13 3.59
CA SER A 140 12.05 -7.25 3.20
C SER A 140 11.87 -5.80 3.65
N LEU A 141 10.63 -5.37 3.95
CA LEU A 141 10.30 -4.00 4.37
C LEU A 141 10.43 -3.80 5.89
N LYS A 142 10.81 -4.83 6.65
CA LYS A 142 10.81 -4.79 8.12
C LYS A 142 11.70 -3.71 8.74
N ASN A 143 12.74 -3.29 8.02
CA ASN A 143 13.71 -2.29 8.49
C ASN A 143 13.40 -0.87 7.98
N TRP A 144 12.36 -0.69 7.18
CA TRP A 144 12.00 0.62 6.68
C TRP A 144 11.60 1.55 7.84
N ASN A 145 12.17 2.73 7.85
CA ASN A 145 11.80 3.77 8.81
C ASN A 145 10.62 4.57 8.26
N THR A 146 9.46 4.41 8.90
CA THR A 146 8.19 5.03 8.46
C THR A 146 7.75 6.20 9.35
N GLN A 147 8.63 6.67 10.26
CA GLN A 147 8.28 7.71 11.24
C GLN A 147 7.77 9.04 10.63
N ASN A 148 8.15 9.36 9.39
CA ASN A 148 7.74 10.59 8.72
C ASN A 148 6.62 10.39 7.69
N VAL A 149 6.12 9.15 7.54
CA VAL A 149 5.06 8.84 6.57
C VAL A 149 3.72 9.40 7.04
N VAL A 150 3.06 10.16 6.18
CA VAL A 150 1.74 10.75 6.44
C VAL A 150 0.65 10.18 5.54
N ASN A 151 1.02 9.62 4.38
CA ASN A 151 0.10 9.07 3.40
C ASN A 151 0.50 7.65 3.00
N MET A 152 -0.37 6.67 3.27
CA MET A 152 -0.21 5.27 2.92
C MET A 152 -1.37 4.76 2.04
N ASN A 153 -2.21 5.65 1.51
CA ASN A 153 -3.40 5.25 0.75
C ASN A 153 -3.05 4.27 -0.37
N SER A 154 -3.82 3.20 -0.47
CA SER A 154 -3.68 2.16 -1.50
C SER A 154 -2.31 1.49 -1.58
N MET A 155 -1.45 1.62 -0.55
CA MET A 155 -0.04 1.19 -0.64
C MET A 155 0.13 -0.27 -1.09
N PHE A 156 -0.73 -1.18 -0.66
CA PHE A 156 -0.74 -2.60 -1.00
C PHE A 156 -2.08 -3.05 -1.60
N SER A 157 -2.87 -2.10 -2.12
CA SER A 157 -4.14 -2.42 -2.78
C SER A 157 -3.91 -3.38 -3.93
N ASP A 158 -4.82 -4.35 -4.07
CA ASP A 158 -4.78 -5.38 -5.12
C ASP A 158 -3.51 -6.28 -5.12
N CYS A 159 -2.83 -6.39 -3.97
CA CYS A 159 -1.78 -7.40 -3.73
C CYS A 159 -2.44 -8.76 -3.42
N SER A 160 -3.13 -9.34 -4.39
CA SER A 160 -4.02 -10.50 -4.21
C SER A 160 -3.32 -11.78 -3.73
N SER A 161 -2.01 -11.93 -3.94
CA SER A 161 -1.22 -13.07 -3.43
C SER A 161 -0.62 -12.84 -2.05
N LEU A 162 -0.81 -11.66 -1.42
CA LEU A 162 -0.23 -11.34 -0.12
C LEU A 162 -0.92 -12.15 0.99
N THR A 163 -0.13 -12.95 1.73
CA THR A 163 -0.66 -13.88 2.72
C THR A 163 -0.52 -13.42 4.17
N ASN A 164 0.45 -12.54 4.47
CA ASN A 164 0.69 -12.04 5.82
C ASN A 164 1.38 -10.67 5.80
N LEU A 165 1.34 -9.98 6.93
CA LEU A 165 1.85 -8.62 7.13
C LEU A 165 3.07 -8.58 8.08
N ALA A 166 3.75 -9.69 8.32
CA ALA A 166 4.81 -9.78 9.34
C ALA A 166 5.95 -8.77 9.15
N GLY A 167 6.22 -8.35 7.91
CA GLY A 167 7.23 -7.33 7.60
C GLY A 167 6.88 -5.92 8.05
N LEU A 168 5.62 -5.65 8.43
CA LEU A 168 5.14 -4.32 8.83
C LEU A 168 5.07 -4.14 10.35
N LYS A 169 5.48 -5.15 11.11
CA LYS A 169 5.26 -5.25 12.56
C LYS A 169 5.82 -4.09 13.37
N ASP A 170 6.95 -3.56 12.95
CA ASP A 170 7.70 -2.54 13.68
C ASP A 170 7.63 -1.17 12.99
N TRP A 171 6.70 -1.00 12.04
CA TRP A 171 6.48 0.29 11.39
C TRP A 171 5.87 1.29 12.36
N ASN A 172 6.40 2.50 12.35
CA ASN A 172 5.83 3.64 13.06
C ASN A 172 4.76 4.29 12.16
N THR A 173 3.53 4.41 12.67
CA THR A 173 2.40 5.01 11.95
C THR A 173 1.83 6.24 12.66
N ASP A 174 2.53 6.78 13.66
CA ASP A 174 2.09 7.92 14.49
C ASP A 174 1.66 9.16 13.67
N ASN A 175 2.27 9.36 12.51
CA ASN A 175 2.01 10.53 11.67
C ASN A 175 1.04 10.25 10.51
N VAL A 176 0.53 9.01 10.38
CA VAL A 176 -0.37 8.64 9.29
C VAL A 176 -1.76 9.22 9.53
N LEU A 177 -2.27 9.99 8.56
CA LEU A 177 -3.57 10.65 8.65
C LEU A 177 -4.68 9.88 7.94
N THR A 178 -4.33 9.06 6.96
CA THR A 178 -5.30 8.32 6.15
C THR A 178 -4.74 6.98 5.71
N MET A 179 -5.57 5.95 5.83
CA MET A 179 -5.25 4.55 5.53
C MET A 179 -6.25 3.94 4.54
N ASN A 180 -6.80 4.78 3.63
CA ASN A 180 -7.80 4.32 2.68
C ASN A 180 -7.20 3.30 1.72
N PHE A 181 -7.91 2.20 1.48
CA PHE A 181 -7.54 1.15 0.52
C PHE A 181 -6.19 0.47 0.79
N VAL A 182 -5.55 0.63 1.94
CA VAL A 182 -4.16 0.13 2.15
C VAL A 182 -4.02 -1.35 1.79
N PHE A 183 -4.98 -2.20 2.12
CA PHE A 183 -5.01 -3.64 1.83
C PHE A 183 -6.26 -4.04 1.03
N TYR A 184 -6.83 -3.12 0.25
CA TYR A 184 -7.97 -3.41 -0.61
C TYR A 184 -7.67 -4.59 -1.54
N ASN A 185 -8.61 -5.54 -1.67
CA ASN A 185 -8.46 -6.76 -2.49
C ASN A 185 -7.21 -7.62 -2.20
N CYS A 186 -6.64 -7.57 -1.00
CA CYS A 186 -5.64 -8.54 -0.57
C CYS A 186 -6.33 -9.89 -0.27
N SER A 187 -6.85 -10.54 -1.29
CA SER A 187 -7.78 -11.68 -1.18
C SER A 187 -7.18 -12.93 -0.51
N SER A 188 -5.84 -13.08 -0.52
CA SER A 188 -5.14 -14.19 0.16
C SER A 188 -4.73 -13.88 1.60
N LEU A 189 -5.01 -12.67 2.13
CA LEU A 189 -4.62 -12.26 3.47
C LEU A 189 -5.49 -12.97 4.52
N THR A 190 -4.85 -13.71 5.45
CA THR A 190 -5.57 -14.55 6.41
C THR A 190 -5.66 -13.99 7.83
N ASN A 191 -4.72 -13.11 8.22
CA ASN A 191 -4.69 -12.45 9.53
C ASN A 191 -3.99 -11.09 9.47
N LEU A 192 -4.15 -10.30 10.53
CA LEU A 192 -3.65 -8.93 10.66
C LEU A 192 -2.60 -8.76 11.75
N ASP A 193 -1.96 -9.84 12.21
CA ASP A 193 -1.01 -9.80 13.33
C ASP A 193 0.18 -8.86 13.10
N GLY A 194 0.57 -8.68 11.85
CA GLY A 194 1.69 -7.83 11.48
C GLY A 194 1.44 -6.33 11.66
N ILE A 195 0.18 -5.91 11.88
CA ILE A 195 -0.17 -4.48 12.05
C ILE A 195 -0.79 -4.18 13.42
N LYS A 196 -0.78 -5.12 14.35
CA LYS A 196 -1.41 -4.96 15.66
C LYS A 196 -0.83 -3.83 16.51
N LYS A 197 0.41 -3.41 16.23
CA LYS A 197 1.10 -2.34 16.96
C LYS A 197 1.03 -0.98 16.27
N TRP A 198 0.34 -0.89 15.14
CA TRP A 198 0.21 0.39 14.46
C TRP A 198 -0.53 1.39 15.35
N ASP A 199 0.04 2.57 15.49
CA ASP A 199 -0.66 3.69 16.11
C ASP A 199 -1.62 4.31 15.08
N THR A 200 -2.90 4.26 15.41
CA THR A 200 -3.98 4.78 14.55
C THR A 200 -4.61 6.03 15.15
N SER A 201 -4.03 6.57 16.22
CA SER A 201 -4.60 7.70 16.97
C SER A 201 -4.79 8.98 16.15
N ASN A 202 -4.02 9.17 15.07
CA ASN A 202 -4.15 10.33 14.18
C ASN A 202 -4.93 10.04 12.90
N VAL A 203 -5.35 8.78 12.68
CA VAL A 203 -6.05 8.38 11.46
C VAL A 203 -7.50 8.88 11.47
N ARG A 204 -7.93 9.52 10.37
CA ARG A 204 -9.27 10.06 10.19
C ARG A 204 -10.13 9.23 9.23
N SER A 205 -9.53 8.53 8.29
CA SER A 205 -10.26 7.69 7.33
C SER A 205 -9.56 6.37 7.13
N MET A 206 -10.34 5.29 7.16
CA MET A 206 -9.96 3.90 6.91
C MET A 206 -10.89 3.27 5.86
N SER A 207 -11.44 4.10 4.95
CA SER A 207 -12.41 3.61 3.98
C SER A 207 -11.78 2.57 3.05
N PHE A 208 -12.52 1.48 2.78
CA PHE A 208 -12.08 0.34 1.98
C PHE A 208 -10.80 -0.37 2.43
N MET A 209 -10.28 -0.09 3.64
CA MET A 209 -8.93 -0.54 4.02
C MET A 209 -8.69 -2.04 3.87
N PHE A 210 -9.68 -2.88 4.18
CA PHE A 210 -9.63 -4.35 4.07
C PHE A 210 -10.73 -4.91 3.16
N SER A 211 -11.41 -4.06 2.40
CA SER A 211 -12.46 -4.49 1.47
C SER A 211 -11.90 -5.52 0.49
N GLY A 212 -12.61 -6.62 0.28
CA GLY A 212 -12.15 -7.69 -0.61
C GLY A 212 -11.09 -8.64 -0.02
N CYS A 213 -10.73 -8.52 1.26
CA CYS A 213 -9.86 -9.49 1.95
C CYS A 213 -10.64 -10.78 2.24
N SER A 214 -11.01 -11.51 1.20
CA SER A 214 -11.96 -12.63 1.27
C SER A 214 -11.49 -13.83 2.09
N SER A 215 -10.18 -14.00 2.30
CA SER A 215 -9.59 -15.05 3.16
C SER A 215 -9.38 -14.64 4.62
N LEU A 216 -9.72 -13.39 5.00
CA LEU A 216 -9.54 -12.90 6.36
C LEU A 216 -10.56 -13.55 7.30
N THR A 217 -10.06 -14.22 8.34
CA THR A 217 -10.90 -15.01 9.25
C THR A 217 -11.14 -14.38 10.62
N ASN A 218 -10.26 -13.47 11.07
CA ASN A 218 -10.36 -12.80 12.37
C ASN A 218 -9.73 -11.40 12.32
N LEU A 219 -10.08 -10.57 13.31
CA LEU A 219 -9.65 -9.18 13.43
C LEU A 219 -8.76 -8.95 14.68
N SER A 220 -8.16 -9.98 15.25
CA SER A 220 -7.36 -9.90 16.48
C SER A 220 -6.21 -8.88 16.39
N GLY A 221 -5.66 -8.68 15.21
CA GLY A 221 -4.63 -7.66 14.96
C GLY A 221 -5.11 -6.21 15.06
N LEU A 222 -6.43 -5.95 15.13
CA LEU A 222 -7.01 -4.61 15.20
C LEU A 222 -7.57 -4.27 16.59
N LYS A 223 -7.54 -5.22 17.52
CA LYS A 223 -8.20 -5.10 18.84
C LYS A 223 -7.79 -3.84 19.59
N ASP A 224 -6.51 -3.51 19.57
CA ASP A 224 -5.92 -2.42 20.36
C ASP A 224 -5.79 -1.10 19.57
N TRP A 225 -6.39 -1.01 18.37
CA TRP A 225 -6.34 0.20 17.58
C TRP A 225 -7.14 1.35 18.22
N ASN A 226 -6.55 2.53 18.25
CA ASN A 226 -7.23 3.74 18.67
C ASN A 226 -8.05 4.33 17.52
N THR A 227 -9.37 4.22 17.58
CA THR A 227 -10.27 4.71 16.54
C THR A 227 -10.96 6.03 16.90
N SER A 228 -10.59 6.67 18.03
CA SER A 228 -11.28 7.85 18.56
C SER A 228 -11.30 9.06 17.61
N ASN A 229 -10.37 9.16 16.65
CA ASN A 229 -10.34 10.22 15.67
C ASN A 229 -10.88 9.82 14.28
N VAL A 230 -11.30 8.55 14.12
CA VAL A 230 -11.80 8.06 12.82
C VAL A 230 -13.20 8.60 12.58
N VAL A 231 -13.39 9.19 11.39
CA VAL A 231 -14.65 9.75 10.92
C VAL A 231 -15.29 8.89 9.84
N ASP A 232 -14.45 8.20 9.05
CA ASP A 232 -14.88 7.45 7.88
C ASP A 232 -14.38 6.00 7.92
N MET A 233 -15.33 5.05 7.95
CA MET A 233 -15.13 3.60 7.89
C MET A 233 -15.92 2.97 6.73
N PHE A 234 -16.19 3.76 5.66
CA PHE A 234 -16.97 3.35 4.50
C PHE A 234 -16.38 2.10 3.85
N TYR A 235 -17.19 1.02 3.73
CA TYR A 235 -16.79 -0.26 3.10
C TYR A 235 -15.52 -0.92 3.69
N MET A 236 -15.12 -0.61 4.93
CA MET A 236 -13.81 -1.00 5.47
C MET A 236 -13.54 -2.52 5.40
N PHE A 237 -14.52 -3.37 5.64
CA PHE A 237 -14.45 -4.83 5.59
C PHE A 237 -15.44 -5.43 4.57
N TYR A 238 -15.88 -4.63 3.60
CA TYR A 238 -16.81 -5.11 2.57
C TYR A 238 -16.24 -6.34 1.87
N HIS A 239 -17.09 -7.37 1.69
CA HIS A 239 -16.70 -8.61 1.02
C HIS A 239 -15.54 -9.39 1.70
N CYS A 240 -15.36 -9.25 3.02
CA CYS A 240 -14.53 -10.16 3.82
C CYS A 240 -15.32 -11.45 4.08
N SER A 241 -15.50 -12.28 3.04
CA SER A 241 -16.48 -13.36 3.03
C SER A 241 -16.17 -14.50 4.02
N SER A 242 -14.93 -14.66 4.48
CA SER A 242 -14.52 -15.65 5.49
C SER A 242 -14.54 -15.11 6.93
N LEU A 243 -14.87 -13.83 7.13
CA LEU A 243 -14.91 -13.22 8.46
C LEU A 243 -16.13 -13.71 9.24
N ALA A 244 -15.89 -14.39 10.40
CA ALA A 244 -16.96 -15.01 11.18
C ALA A 244 -17.42 -14.17 12.38
N SER A 245 -16.58 -13.28 12.91
CA SER A 245 -16.82 -12.51 14.14
C SER A 245 -16.20 -11.11 14.05
N ILE A 246 -16.84 -10.16 14.72
CA ILE A 246 -16.33 -8.80 14.94
C ILE A 246 -16.13 -8.50 16.44
N GLU A 247 -16.15 -9.51 17.29
CA GLU A 247 -16.02 -9.37 18.74
C GLU A 247 -14.75 -8.66 19.17
N GLU A 248 -13.68 -8.82 18.41
CA GLU A 248 -12.39 -8.19 18.65
C GLU A 248 -12.45 -6.65 18.55
N LEU A 249 -13.45 -6.11 17.89
CA LEU A 249 -13.62 -4.66 17.69
C LEU A 249 -14.55 -4.01 18.75
N LYS A 250 -14.94 -4.74 19.79
CA LYS A 250 -15.91 -4.29 20.82
C LYS A 250 -15.48 -3.01 21.56
N ASP A 251 -14.18 -2.77 21.65
CA ASP A 251 -13.59 -1.66 22.40
C ASP A 251 -13.25 -0.45 21.49
N TRP A 252 -13.60 -0.52 20.20
CA TRP A 252 -13.40 0.61 19.29
C TRP A 252 -14.29 1.80 19.66
N ASP A 253 -13.69 2.98 19.75
CA ASP A 253 -14.43 4.23 19.90
C ASP A 253 -14.95 4.69 18.53
N THR A 254 -16.26 4.60 18.35
CA THR A 254 -16.94 5.00 17.12
C THR A 254 -17.71 6.32 17.27
N SER A 255 -17.51 7.06 18.36
CA SER A 255 -18.26 8.29 18.70
C SER A 255 -18.08 9.44 17.70
N HIS A 256 -17.04 9.41 16.87
CA HIS A 256 -16.78 10.40 15.82
C HIS A 256 -17.11 9.89 14.42
N VAL A 257 -17.45 8.61 14.26
CA VAL A 257 -17.74 8.03 12.94
C VAL A 257 -19.05 8.56 12.40
N THR A 258 -19.03 9.09 11.20
CA THR A 258 -20.20 9.58 10.46
C THR A 258 -20.57 8.70 9.27
N THR A 259 -19.59 7.95 8.75
CA THR A 259 -19.74 7.12 7.55
C THR A 259 -19.24 5.71 7.82
N MET A 260 -20.15 4.72 7.78
CA MET A 260 -19.85 3.28 7.85
C MET A 260 -20.77 2.45 6.94
N GLU A 261 -21.20 3.04 5.83
CA GLU A 261 -22.02 2.34 4.84
C GLU A 261 -21.33 1.05 4.40
N ALA A 262 -22.08 -0.05 4.38
CA ALA A 262 -21.64 -1.38 3.99
C ALA A 262 -20.30 -1.83 4.61
N MET A 263 -19.95 -1.33 5.82
CA MET A 263 -18.66 -1.62 6.48
C MET A 263 -18.38 -3.12 6.56
N PHE A 264 -19.40 -3.94 6.82
CA PHE A 264 -19.35 -5.41 6.81
C PHE A 264 -20.23 -6.02 5.72
N GLY A 265 -20.58 -5.23 4.71
CA GLY A 265 -21.42 -5.72 3.62
C GLY A 265 -20.83 -6.93 2.93
N SER A 266 -21.66 -7.94 2.61
CA SER A 266 -21.25 -9.19 1.98
C SER A 266 -20.19 -10.01 2.75
N CYS A 267 -20.11 -9.87 4.07
CA CYS A 267 -19.38 -10.77 4.96
C CYS A 267 -20.20 -12.03 5.19
N LEU A 268 -20.15 -12.98 4.24
CA LEU A 268 -21.08 -14.11 4.16
C LEU A 268 -20.95 -15.11 5.32
N SER A 269 -19.80 -15.17 5.99
CA SER A 269 -19.57 -16.05 7.15
C SER A 269 -19.84 -15.36 8.50
N LEU A 270 -20.22 -14.07 8.48
CA LEU A 270 -20.36 -13.29 9.72
C LEU A 270 -21.64 -13.70 10.47
N THR A 271 -21.45 -14.27 11.67
CA THR A 271 -22.54 -14.72 12.54
C THR A 271 -22.45 -14.14 13.96
N ASN A 272 -21.28 -13.68 14.39
CA ASN A 272 -21.06 -13.10 15.72
C ASN A 272 -20.88 -11.59 15.62
N LEU A 273 -21.88 -10.82 16.07
CA LEU A 273 -21.91 -9.35 16.09
C LEU A 273 -21.66 -8.75 17.48
N ASN A 274 -21.20 -9.51 18.46
CA ASN A 274 -21.09 -9.04 19.84
C ASN A 274 -20.26 -7.73 19.97
N GLY A 275 -19.29 -7.49 19.09
CA GLY A 275 -18.53 -6.26 19.07
C GLY A 275 -19.34 -5.00 18.76
N PHE A 276 -20.38 -5.11 17.93
CA PHE A 276 -21.18 -3.97 17.47
C PHE A 276 -22.04 -3.34 18.56
N GLN A 277 -22.45 -4.10 19.57
CA GLN A 277 -23.37 -3.63 20.61
C GLN A 277 -22.83 -2.47 21.45
N ASN A 278 -21.52 -2.32 21.52
CA ASN A 278 -20.85 -1.28 22.31
C ASN A 278 -20.59 0.01 21.51
N TRP A 279 -20.86 -0.02 20.20
CA TRP A 279 -20.50 1.11 19.36
C TRP A 279 -21.48 2.26 19.49
N ASN A 280 -20.94 3.46 19.59
CA ASN A 280 -21.74 4.69 19.47
C ASN A 280 -21.91 5.02 17.98
N ILE A 281 -23.13 4.82 17.48
CA ILE A 281 -23.48 5.04 16.08
C ILE A 281 -24.40 6.25 15.88
N ASP A 282 -24.52 7.14 16.88
CA ASP A 282 -25.48 8.26 16.85
C ASP A 282 -25.23 9.24 15.72
N LYS A 283 -23.97 9.41 15.32
CA LYS A 283 -23.58 10.29 14.23
C LYS A 283 -23.60 9.64 12.85
N VAL A 284 -23.79 8.31 12.78
CA VAL A 284 -23.78 7.58 11.50
C VAL A 284 -25.03 7.91 10.70
N ILE A 285 -24.83 8.38 9.47
CA ILE A 285 -25.89 8.88 8.59
C ILE A 285 -26.75 7.72 8.07
N ASP A 286 -26.13 6.64 7.59
CA ASP A 286 -26.81 5.42 7.16
C ASP A 286 -26.36 4.20 7.96
N ARG A 287 -27.24 3.68 8.80
CA ARG A 287 -27.02 2.50 9.66
C ARG A 287 -27.51 1.22 9.00
N SER A 288 -28.42 1.33 8.03
CA SER A 288 -29.16 0.19 7.48
C SER A 288 -28.29 -0.72 6.60
N SER A 289 -27.25 -0.18 6.01
CA SER A 289 -26.37 -0.89 5.08
C SER A 289 -25.14 -1.54 5.69
N VAL A 290 -24.85 -1.28 6.99
CA VAL A 290 -23.62 -1.73 7.66
C VAL A 290 -23.36 -3.22 7.46
N PHE A 291 -24.40 -4.07 7.55
CA PHE A 291 -24.34 -5.52 7.38
C PHE A 291 -25.07 -5.99 6.11
N ARG A 292 -25.11 -5.17 5.09
CA ARG A 292 -25.83 -5.49 3.84
C ARG A 292 -25.33 -6.82 3.25
N ASN A 293 -26.27 -7.71 2.88
CA ASN A 293 -26.01 -9.02 2.31
C ASN A 293 -25.21 -9.99 3.22
N CYS A 294 -25.20 -9.80 4.54
CA CYS A 294 -24.76 -10.84 5.48
C CYS A 294 -25.90 -11.85 5.66
N LEU A 295 -25.58 -13.18 5.56
CA LEU A 295 -26.60 -14.23 5.41
C LEU A 295 -27.49 -14.45 6.63
N ASP A 296 -26.95 -14.34 7.87
CA ASP A 296 -27.65 -14.72 9.10
C ASP A 296 -27.71 -13.59 10.14
N VAL A 297 -27.48 -12.35 9.71
CA VAL A 297 -27.54 -11.21 10.62
C VAL A 297 -29.00 -10.77 10.80
N VAL A 298 -29.63 -11.23 11.86
CA VAL A 298 -30.87 -10.63 12.34
C VAL A 298 -30.52 -9.30 12.97
N LEU A 299 -30.66 -8.24 12.18
CA LEU A 299 -30.53 -6.87 12.70
C LEU A 299 -31.56 -6.69 13.81
N PHE A 300 -31.10 -6.36 15.00
CA PHE A 300 -31.96 -5.90 16.07
C PHE A 300 -32.71 -4.65 15.55
N SER A 301 -33.99 -4.82 15.28
CA SER A 301 -34.94 -3.79 14.91
C SER A 301 -35.23 -2.86 16.10
#